data_f0e0cb18e874fb53ff9dfca83283bf1e
#
_entry.id   f0e0cb18e874fb53ff9dfca83283bf1e
#
_cell.length_a   1.000
_cell.length_b   1.000
_cell.length_c   1.000
_cell.angle_alpha   90.00
_cell.angle_beta   90.00
_cell.angle_gamma   90.00
#
_symmetry.space_group_name_H-M   'P 1'
#
loop_
_entity.id
_entity.type
_entity.pdbx_description
1 polymer ?
#
loop_
_entity_poly.entity_id
_entity_poly.type
_entity_poly.pdbx_seq_one_letter_code
_entity_poly.pdbx_strand_id
1 'polypeptide(L)' 'MATILNIETSTSVCSVALASEGAILQHSEDFQGRNHAVVLSGFIKDALDHLRRHEMTLDAVA' A
#
# COMPACT_ATOMS: atom_id res chain seq x y z
N MET A 1 -15.72 10.15 0.00
CA MET A 1 -15.25 8.76 0.15
C MET A 1 -13.73 8.77 0.17
N ALA A 2 -13.15 8.34 1.26
CA ALA A 2 -11.70 8.43 1.41
C ALA A 2 -11.01 7.19 0.89
N THR A 3 -9.97 7.40 0.09
CA THR A 3 -9.07 6.36 -0.35
C THR A 3 -7.75 6.58 0.39
N ILE A 4 -7.32 5.60 1.16
CA ILE A 4 -6.18 5.72 2.06
C ILE A 4 -5.15 4.64 1.73
N LEU A 5 -3.89 5.06 1.63
CA LEU A 5 -2.77 4.15 1.51
C LEU A 5 -2.17 3.97 2.90
N ASN A 6 -2.24 2.77 3.43
CA ASN A 6 -1.69 2.43 4.74
C ASN A 6 -0.35 1.74 4.56
N ILE A 7 0.66 2.24 5.25
CA ILE A 7 2.01 1.70 5.19
C ILE A 7 2.40 1.27 6.60
N GLU A 8 2.85 0.04 6.74
CA GLU A 8 3.27 -0.48 8.03
C GLU A 8 4.59 -1.23 7.87
N THR A 9 5.57 -0.87 8.69
CA THR A 9 6.87 -1.54 8.70
C THR A 9 7.27 -1.87 10.11
N SER A 10 7.88 -3.03 10.28
CA SER A 10 8.51 -3.44 11.53
C SER A 10 9.84 -4.08 11.19
N THR A 11 10.50 -4.67 12.19
CA THR A 11 11.82 -5.28 11.97
C THR A 11 11.81 -6.34 10.88
N SER A 12 10.75 -7.11 10.79
CA SER A 12 10.70 -8.25 9.87
C SER A 12 9.49 -8.25 8.94
N VAL A 13 8.61 -7.24 9.05
CA VAL A 13 7.39 -7.19 8.24
C VAL A 13 7.29 -5.84 7.56
N CYS A 14 6.91 -5.87 6.30
CA CYS A 14 6.63 -4.67 5.52
C CYS A 14 5.32 -4.90 4.79
N SER A 15 4.36 -3.99 4.96
CA SER A 15 3.08 -4.13 4.30
C SER A 15 2.54 -2.80 3.81
N VAL A 16 1.76 -2.87 2.73
CA VAL A 16 1.06 -1.72 2.16
C VAL A 16 -0.35 -2.17 1.84
N ALA A 17 -1.32 -1.39 2.27
CA ALA A 17 -2.72 -1.67 1.98
C ALA A 17 -3.40 -0.43 1.42
N LEU A 18 -4.19 -0.62 0.38
CA LEU A 18 -5.01 0.42 -0.20
C LEU A 18 -6.45 0.17 0.21
N ALA A 19 -7.04 1.13 0.92
CA ALA A 19 -8.39 0.98 1.45
C ALA A 19 -9.28 2.13 1.00
N SER A 20 -10.55 1.84 0.77
CA SER A 20 -11.54 2.85 0.46
C SER A 20 -12.87 2.43 1.08
N GLU A 21 -13.51 3.35 1.80
CA GLU A 21 -14.81 3.14 2.43
C GLU A 21 -14.84 1.90 3.32
N GLY A 22 -13.75 1.66 4.05
CA GLY A 22 -13.66 0.52 4.95
C GLY A 22 -13.35 -0.81 4.29
N ALA A 23 -13.15 -0.82 2.99
CA ALA A 23 -12.81 -2.04 2.25
C ALA A 23 -11.36 -2.00 1.80
N ILE A 24 -10.68 -3.14 1.87
CA ILE A 24 -9.32 -3.27 1.37
C ILE A 24 -9.39 -3.58 -0.11
N LEU A 25 -8.82 -2.69 -0.93
CA LEU A 25 -8.80 -2.84 -2.37
C LEU A 25 -7.58 -3.61 -2.86
N GLN A 26 -6.45 -3.42 -2.19
CA GLN A 26 -5.20 -4.08 -2.53
C GLN A 26 -4.35 -4.18 -1.28
N HIS A 27 -3.64 -5.28 -1.11
CA HIS A 27 -2.78 -5.49 0.04
C HIS A 27 -1.54 -6.28 -0.37
N SER A 28 -0.38 -5.84 0.09
CA SER A 28 0.88 -6.51 -0.17
C SER A 28 1.68 -6.61 1.12
N GLU A 29 2.27 -7.78 1.37
CA GLU A 29 3.05 -8.02 2.58
C GLU A 29 4.35 -8.74 2.24
N ASP A 30 5.39 -8.45 3.00
CA ASP A 30 6.66 -9.17 2.94
C ASP A 30 7.14 -9.45 4.35
N PHE A 31 7.46 -10.70 4.62
CA PHE A 31 7.88 -11.16 5.93
C PHE A 31 9.36 -11.52 6.02
N GLN A 32 10.12 -11.29 4.97
CA GLN A 32 11.53 -11.69 4.93
C GLN A 32 12.46 -10.75 5.67
N GLY A 33 11.99 -9.55 5.99
CA GLY A 33 12.71 -8.64 6.85
C GLY A 33 13.95 -7.99 6.28
N ARG A 34 14.07 -7.92 4.96
CA ARG A 34 15.23 -7.30 4.33
C ARG A 34 14.82 -6.47 3.12
N ASN A 35 15.65 -5.45 2.83
CA ASN A 35 15.42 -4.55 1.69
C ASN A 35 14.03 -3.91 1.71
N HIS A 36 13.58 -3.47 2.90
CA HIS A 36 12.26 -2.86 3.04
C HIS A 36 12.05 -1.68 2.10
N ALA A 37 13.08 -0.88 1.86
CA ALA A 37 12.94 0.27 0.98
C ALA A 37 12.60 -0.16 -0.45
N VAL A 38 13.26 -1.20 -0.94
CA VAL A 38 13.02 -1.70 -2.30
C VAL A 38 11.65 -2.36 -2.39
N VAL A 39 11.33 -3.22 -1.42
CA VAL A 39 10.05 -3.92 -1.39
C VAL A 39 8.90 -2.92 -1.25
N LEU A 40 9.04 -1.97 -0.33
CA LEU A 40 8.02 -0.97 -0.08
C LEU A 40 7.78 -0.10 -1.31
N SER A 41 8.82 0.29 -2.02
CA SER A 41 8.69 1.06 -3.26
C SER A 41 7.86 0.31 -4.29
N GLY A 42 8.09 -1.00 -4.43
CA GLY A 42 7.31 -1.84 -5.34
C GLY A 42 5.85 -1.92 -4.93
N PHE A 43 5.59 -2.10 -3.63
CA PHE A 43 4.22 -2.16 -3.12
C PHE A 43 3.48 -0.85 -3.33
N ILE A 44 4.15 0.27 -3.08
CA ILE A 44 3.55 1.59 -3.29
C ILE A 44 3.25 1.82 -4.76
N LYS A 45 4.18 1.45 -5.63
CA LYS A 45 3.97 1.57 -7.07
C LYS A 45 2.77 0.76 -7.52
N ASP A 46 2.62 -0.47 -7.02
CA ASP A 46 1.49 -1.31 -7.36
C ASP A 46 0.17 -0.68 -6.91
N ALA A 47 0.16 -0.11 -5.70
CA ALA A 47 -1.03 0.57 -5.19
C ALA A 47 -1.39 1.78 -6.04
N LEU A 48 -0.41 2.59 -6.42
CA LEU A 48 -0.64 3.76 -7.27
C LEU A 48 -1.10 3.36 -8.66
N ASP A 49 -0.57 2.27 -9.19
CA ASP A 49 -1.02 1.74 -10.49
C ASP A 49 -2.48 1.29 -10.40
N HIS A 50 -2.88 0.69 -9.28
CA HIS A 50 -4.27 0.31 -9.06
C HIS A 50 -5.18 1.54 -9.12
N LEU A 51 -4.80 2.61 -8.41
CA LEU A 51 -5.56 3.85 -8.41
C LEU A 51 -5.71 4.40 -9.83
N ARG A 52 -4.61 4.44 -10.58
CA ARG A 52 -4.62 5.00 -11.93
C ARG A 52 -5.50 4.19 -12.86
N ARG A 53 -5.43 2.85 -12.78
CA ARG A 53 -6.23 1.98 -13.63
C ARG A 53 -7.74 2.11 -13.36
N HIS A 54 -8.09 2.43 -12.12
CA HIS A 54 -9.48 2.57 -11.71
C HIS A 54 -9.91 4.03 -11.60
N GLU A 55 -9.07 4.96 -12.06
CA GLU A 55 -9.36 6.41 -12.06
C GLU A 55 -9.75 6.91 -10.66
N MET A 56 -9.08 6.41 -9.64
CA MET A 56 -9.31 6.80 -8.26
C MET A 56 -8.29 7.83 -7.81
N THR A 57 -8.68 8.63 -6.82
CA THR A 57 -7.81 9.63 -6.21
C THR A 57 -7.40 9.19 -4.81
N LEU A 58 -6.11 9.32 -4.50
CA LEU A 58 -5.62 9.05 -3.16
C LEU A 58 -5.86 10.27 -2.27
N ASP A 59 -6.51 10.05 -1.13
CA ASP A 59 -6.85 11.15 -0.21
C ASP A 59 -5.87 11.30 0.94
N ALA A 60 -5.25 10.20 1.38
CA ALA A 60 -4.33 10.24 2.51
C ALA A 60 -3.37 9.06 2.48
N VAL A 61 -2.23 9.26 3.16
CA VAL A 61 -1.25 8.20 3.42
C VAL A 61 -1.10 8.09 4.93
N ALA A 62 -1.23 6.90 5.45
CA ALA A 62 -1.14 6.67 6.90
C ALA A 62 0.02 5.76 7.26
#